data_8bd70f4fba45496c46e15650d4e36b9d
#
_entry.id   8bd70f4fba45496c46e15650d4e36b9d
#
_cell.length_a   1.000
_cell.length_b   1.000
_cell.length_c   1.000
_cell.angle_alpha   90.00
_cell.angle_beta   90.00
_cell.angle_gamma   90.00
#
_symmetry.space_group_name_H-M   'P 1'
#
loop_
_entity.id
_entity.type
_entity.pdbx_description
1 polymer ?
#
loop_
_entity_poly.entity_id
_entity_poly.type
_entity_poly.pdbx_seq_one_letter_code
_entity_poly.pdbx_strand_id
1 'polypeptide(L)'
;MELSSLIRETPQLTLRPLRPEDYAAFLSGFRACGPARNRFDDGQFDLSFLTEDWYAGLLARRQREAEADISYVLNLFRREDGASVGYCDITTQQRGDFQWGRIGCTVLNPYWGRGYGTECARALVSLGFRELGFHRLEAHVNLDNPASQRVLTKAGFVREGIRKAFIFENGVWTDNLIYTIIAPDGAESEDACGA
;
A
#
# COMPACT_ATOMS: atom_id res chain seq x y z
N MET A 1 -13.28 9.02 -8.88
CA MET A 1 -13.31 9.10 -7.39
C MET A 1 -12.22 10.06 -6.93
N GLU A 2 -12.53 10.97 -6.00
CA GLU A 2 -11.49 11.83 -5.43
C GLU A 2 -10.63 11.03 -4.45
N LEU A 3 -9.31 11.04 -4.65
CA LEU A 3 -8.35 10.38 -3.77
C LEU A 3 -8.49 10.89 -2.32
N SER A 4 -8.82 12.17 -2.14
CA SER A 4 -9.01 12.81 -0.83
C SER A 4 -10.09 12.16 0.05
N SER A 5 -11.05 11.43 -0.54
CA SER A 5 -12.11 10.74 0.20
C SER A 5 -11.67 9.39 0.78
N LEU A 6 -10.54 8.86 0.33
CA LEU A 6 -10.03 7.57 0.79
C LEU A 6 -9.29 7.71 2.11
N ILE A 7 -10.02 7.65 3.21
CA ILE A 7 -9.46 7.72 4.57
C ILE A 7 -9.89 6.47 5.34
N ARG A 8 -8.93 5.83 6.02
CA ARG A 8 -9.20 4.70 6.92
C ARG A 8 -8.50 4.93 8.25
N GLU A 9 -9.30 4.88 9.31
CA GLU A 9 -8.79 4.85 10.67
C GLU A 9 -8.76 3.41 11.18
N THR A 10 -7.70 3.08 11.88
CA THR A 10 -7.45 1.80 12.50
C THR A 10 -7.05 2.05 13.97
N PRO A 11 -6.85 1.07 14.83
CA PRO A 11 -6.47 1.32 16.23
C PRO A 11 -5.23 2.19 16.40
N GLN A 12 -4.21 2.04 15.53
CA GLN A 12 -2.92 2.72 15.68
C GLN A 12 -2.61 3.68 14.52
N LEU A 13 -3.28 3.54 13.35
CA LEU A 13 -2.94 4.26 12.14
C LEU A 13 -4.14 5.03 11.57
N THR A 14 -3.83 6.13 10.90
CA THR A 14 -4.70 6.76 9.91
C THR A 14 -4.06 6.57 8.54
N LEU A 15 -4.72 5.85 7.64
CA LEU A 15 -4.33 5.71 6.24
C LEU A 15 -5.09 6.76 5.44
N ARG A 16 -4.38 7.64 4.78
CA ARG A 16 -4.98 8.68 3.94
C ARG A 16 -3.99 9.19 2.88
N PRO A 17 -4.49 9.84 1.82
CA PRO A 17 -3.63 10.57 0.90
C PRO A 17 -2.82 11.63 1.62
N LEU A 18 -1.64 11.94 1.06
CA LEU A 18 -0.84 13.09 1.48
C LEU A 18 -1.57 14.39 1.14
N ARG A 19 -1.38 15.40 1.99
CA ARG A 19 -1.85 16.77 1.83
C ARG A 19 -0.65 17.73 1.76
N PRO A 20 -0.80 18.95 1.25
CA PRO A 20 0.31 19.91 1.21
C PRO A 20 0.97 20.13 2.57
N GLU A 21 0.18 20.20 3.64
CA GLU A 21 0.64 20.40 5.02
C GLU A 21 1.44 19.23 5.61
N ASP A 22 1.40 18.05 4.98
CA ASP A 22 2.09 16.85 5.48
C ASP A 22 3.59 16.81 5.11
N TYR A 23 4.09 17.75 4.32
CA TYR A 23 5.47 17.72 3.81
C TYR A 23 6.51 17.51 4.93
N ALA A 24 6.40 18.26 6.02
CA ALA A 24 7.33 18.15 7.14
C ALA A 24 7.28 16.77 7.81
N ALA A 25 6.07 16.22 8.04
CA ALA A 25 5.89 14.90 8.63
C ALA A 25 6.39 13.80 7.69
N PHE A 26 6.09 13.91 6.39
CA PHE A 26 6.56 12.99 5.36
C PHE A 26 8.08 12.93 5.32
N LEU A 27 8.76 14.08 5.24
CA LEU A 27 10.22 14.18 5.21
C LEU A 27 10.85 13.67 6.52
N SER A 28 10.24 13.99 7.66
CA SER A 28 10.69 13.52 8.98
C SER A 28 10.64 12.00 9.10
N GLY A 29 9.61 11.35 8.55
CA GLY A 29 9.51 9.89 8.52
C GLY A 29 10.70 9.23 7.82
N PHE A 30 11.10 9.74 6.65
CA PHE A 30 12.27 9.22 5.92
C PHE A 30 13.59 9.57 6.62
N ARG A 31 13.72 10.76 7.20
CA ARG A 31 14.92 11.15 7.98
C ARG A 31 15.16 10.26 9.20
N ALA A 32 14.09 9.70 9.77
CA ALA A 32 14.19 8.80 10.90
C ALA A 32 14.71 7.42 10.53
N CYS A 33 14.74 7.05 9.22
CA CYS A 33 15.23 5.75 8.78
C CYS A 33 16.71 5.59 9.11
N GLY A 34 17.04 4.45 9.71
CA GLY A 34 18.41 4.00 9.91
C GLY A 34 18.94 3.22 8.68
N PRO A 35 20.16 2.67 8.77
CA PRO A 35 20.70 1.79 7.74
C PRO A 35 19.75 0.65 7.40
N ALA A 36 19.78 0.18 6.15
CA ALA A 36 19.02 -0.96 5.70
C ALA A 36 19.29 -2.21 6.57
N ARG A 37 18.23 -2.84 7.04
CA ARG A 37 18.30 -4.02 7.93
C ARG A 37 18.32 -5.34 7.17
N ASN A 38 17.88 -5.33 5.95
CA ASN A 38 17.88 -6.46 5.02
C ASN A 38 17.68 -5.95 3.58
N ARG A 39 17.71 -6.83 2.59
CA ARG A 39 17.60 -6.47 1.17
C ARG A 39 16.23 -5.92 0.73
N PHE A 40 15.21 -5.99 1.59
CA PHE A 40 13.86 -5.47 1.36
C PHE A 40 13.61 -4.13 2.06
N ASP A 41 14.65 -3.57 2.64
CA ASP A 41 14.63 -2.32 3.37
C ASP A 41 15.44 -1.28 2.60
N ASP A 42 14.77 -0.25 2.12
CA ASP A 42 15.46 0.84 1.41
C ASP A 42 16.44 1.60 2.34
N GLY A 43 16.21 1.49 3.66
CA GLY A 43 17.06 2.09 4.66
C GLY A 43 17.12 3.61 4.54
N GLN A 44 18.31 4.12 4.80
CA GLN A 44 18.61 5.54 4.68
C GLN A 44 19.10 5.85 3.25
N PHE A 45 18.53 6.88 2.61
CA PHE A 45 18.91 7.35 1.29
C PHE A 45 19.05 8.88 1.24
N ASP A 46 19.61 9.40 0.15
CA ASP A 46 19.71 10.85 -0.06
C ASP A 46 18.31 11.47 -0.20
N LEU A 47 18.02 12.44 0.66
CA LEU A 47 16.74 13.15 0.69
C LEU A 47 16.81 14.52 0.03
N SER A 48 17.93 14.90 -0.56
CA SER A 48 18.16 16.24 -1.12
C SER A 48 17.19 16.60 -2.25
N PHE A 49 16.68 15.58 -2.96
CA PHE A 49 15.70 15.78 -4.03
C PHE A 49 14.26 15.94 -3.52
N LEU A 50 13.97 15.63 -2.27
CA LEU A 50 12.62 15.73 -1.67
C LEU A 50 12.29 17.18 -1.30
N THR A 51 12.34 18.09 -2.28
CA THR A 51 11.95 19.49 -2.11
C THR A 51 10.43 19.67 -2.05
N GLU A 52 9.95 20.84 -1.63
CA GLU A 52 8.51 21.16 -1.66
C GLU A 52 7.94 21.07 -3.07
N ASP A 53 8.67 21.52 -4.09
CA ASP A 53 8.25 21.42 -5.49
C ASP A 53 8.13 19.97 -5.95
N TRP A 54 9.10 19.13 -5.60
CA TRP A 54 9.02 17.70 -5.87
C TRP A 54 7.81 17.07 -5.17
N TYR A 55 7.57 17.47 -3.91
CA TYR A 55 6.43 16.98 -3.13
C TYR A 55 5.10 17.41 -3.73
N ALA A 56 4.95 18.67 -4.16
CA ALA A 56 3.76 19.12 -4.88
C ALA A 56 3.54 18.32 -6.17
N GLY A 57 4.61 18.05 -6.92
CA GLY A 57 4.56 17.17 -8.09
C GLY A 57 4.11 15.74 -7.76
N LEU A 58 4.56 15.19 -6.62
CA LEU A 58 4.12 13.89 -6.13
C LEU A 58 2.60 13.87 -5.85
N LEU A 59 2.09 14.87 -5.15
CA LEU A 59 0.66 14.99 -4.85
C LEU A 59 -0.17 15.02 -6.15
N ALA A 60 0.21 15.89 -7.08
CA ALA A 60 -0.47 16.03 -8.36
C ALA A 60 -0.44 14.73 -9.19
N ARG A 61 0.68 13.99 -9.17
CA ARG A 61 0.78 12.70 -9.84
C ARG A 61 -0.15 11.66 -9.22
N ARG A 62 -0.12 11.50 -7.89
CA ARG A 62 -0.97 10.53 -7.18
C ARG A 62 -2.46 10.79 -7.40
N GLN A 63 -2.86 12.08 -7.45
CA GLN A 63 -4.22 12.46 -7.75
C GLN A 63 -4.63 12.03 -9.17
N ARG A 64 -3.80 12.32 -10.19
CA ARG A 64 -4.08 11.89 -11.57
C ARG A 64 -4.13 10.38 -11.74
N GLU A 65 -3.25 9.63 -11.04
CA GLU A 65 -3.25 8.16 -11.06
C GLU A 65 -4.54 7.59 -10.47
N ALA A 66 -5.04 8.18 -9.39
CA ALA A 66 -6.31 7.77 -8.77
C ALA A 66 -7.53 8.14 -9.64
N GLU A 67 -7.55 9.32 -10.25
CA GLU A 67 -8.59 9.73 -11.19
C GLU A 67 -8.66 8.83 -12.43
N ALA A 68 -7.51 8.34 -12.88
CA ALA A 68 -7.39 7.41 -14.00
C ALA A 68 -7.59 5.93 -13.60
N ASP A 69 -7.95 5.65 -12.35
CA ASP A 69 -8.09 4.30 -11.79
C ASP A 69 -6.83 3.43 -11.96
N ILE A 70 -5.64 4.04 -11.91
CA ILE A 70 -4.36 3.36 -12.06
C ILE A 70 -3.85 2.90 -10.70
N SER A 71 -3.75 3.82 -9.73
CA SER A 71 -3.18 3.54 -8.42
C SER A 71 -3.71 4.49 -7.34
N TYR A 72 -3.97 3.95 -6.18
CA TYR A 72 -4.46 4.66 -5.00
C TYR A 72 -3.41 4.58 -3.89
N VAL A 73 -2.60 5.64 -3.76
CA VAL A 73 -1.49 5.67 -2.80
C VAL A 73 -1.86 6.44 -1.56
N LEU A 74 -1.80 5.78 -0.40
CA LEU A 74 -2.06 6.35 0.92
C LEU A 74 -0.78 6.35 1.76
N ASN A 75 -0.64 7.35 2.63
CA ASN A 75 0.38 7.37 3.66
C ASN A 75 -0.17 6.85 4.99
N LEU A 76 0.71 6.25 5.77
CA LEU A 76 0.43 5.73 7.10
C LEU A 76 0.86 6.77 8.12
N PHE A 77 -0.10 7.33 8.84
CA PHE A 77 0.16 8.25 9.94
C PHE A 77 -0.15 7.56 11.26
N ARG A 78 0.79 7.59 12.20
CA ARG A 78 0.56 7.07 13.55
C ARG A 78 -0.40 8.00 14.29
N ARG A 79 -1.46 7.45 14.87
CA ARG A 79 -2.52 8.24 15.51
C ARG A 79 -2.07 8.94 16.77
N GLU A 80 -1.09 8.39 17.47
CA GLU A 80 -0.57 8.92 18.73
C GLU A 80 0.03 10.33 18.58
N ASP A 81 0.77 10.57 17.49
CA ASP A 81 1.56 11.80 17.32
C ASP A 81 1.57 12.35 15.89
N GLY A 82 0.83 11.73 14.96
CA GLY A 82 0.78 12.14 13.55
C GLY A 82 2.05 11.82 12.75
N ALA A 83 2.99 11.05 13.28
CA ALA A 83 4.21 10.69 12.57
C ALA A 83 3.89 9.90 11.30
N SER A 84 4.53 10.26 10.17
CA SER A 84 4.50 9.48 8.94
C SER A 84 5.39 8.25 9.10
N VAL A 85 4.76 7.05 9.12
CA VAL A 85 5.44 5.79 9.45
C VAL A 85 5.57 4.84 8.27
N GLY A 86 5.04 5.25 7.10
CA GLY A 86 5.07 4.42 5.90
C GLY A 86 4.08 4.87 4.85
N TYR A 87 3.90 4.03 3.85
CA TYR A 87 2.94 4.24 2.77
C TYR A 87 2.42 2.90 2.25
N CYS A 88 1.30 2.95 1.55
CA CYS A 88 0.69 1.77 0.94
C CYS A 88 -0.05 2.17 -0.33
N ASP A 89 -0.34 1.19 -1.15
CA ASP A 89 -1.08 1.39 -2.39
C ASP A 89 -2.03 0.24 -2.70
N ILE A 90 -3.04 0.56 -3.50
CA ILE A 90 -3.78 -0.41 -4.30
C ILE A 90 -3.60 0.02 -5.75
N THR A 91 -3.02 -0.85 -6.58
CA THR A 91 -2.84 -0.65 -8.01
C THR A 91 -3.83 -1.50 -8.77
N THR A 92 -4.62 -0.88 -9.66
CA THR A 92 -5.54 -1.59 -10.55
C THR A 92 -4.74 -2.45 -11.52
N GLN A 93 -5.02 -3.74 -11.53
CA GLN A 93 -4.41 -4.66 -12.49
C GLN A 93 -5.34 -4.87 -13.69
N GLN A 94 -6.63 -5.11 -13.43
CA GLN A 94 -7.63 -5.24 -14.48
C GLN A 94 -9.03 -5.01 -13.92
N ARG A 95 -9.85 -4.24 -14.63
CA ARG A 95 -11.27 -4.02 -14.37
C ARG A 95 -12.14 -4.96 -15.23
N GLY A 96 -13.36 -4.58 -15.49
CA GLY A 96 -14.34 -5.42 -16.23
C GLY A 96 -14.68 -6.67 -15.44
N ASP A 97 -14.63 -7.82 -16.07
CA ASP A 97 -15.00 -9.11 -15.45
C ASP A 97 -14.01 -9.60 -14.38
N PHE A 98 -12.86 -8.94 -14.22
CA PHE A 98 -11.83 -9.37 -13.27
C PHE A 98 -11.87 -8.64 -11.94
N GLN A 99 -12.17 -7.33 -11.94
CA GLN A 99 -12.12 -6.47 -10.74
C GLN A 99 -10.93 -6.80 -9.84
N TRP A 100 -9.73 -6.80 -10.44
CA TRP A 100 -8.50 -7.27 -9.85
C TRP A 100 -7.54 -6.13 -9.53
N GLY A 101 -7.12 -6.05 -8.28
CA GLY A 101 -6.13 -5.10 -7.78
C GLY A 101 -4.95 -5.79 -7.12
N ARG A 102 -3.83 -5.07 -7.03
CA ARG A 102 -2.64 -5.47 -6.27
C ARG A 102 -2.41 -4.49 -5.14
N ILE A 103 -2.12 -5.00 -3.95
CA ILE A 103 -1.73 -4.16 -2.80
C ILE A 103 -0.23 -4.15 -2.59
N GLY A 104 0.28 -3.00 -2.13
CA GLY A 104 1.63 -2.81 -1.62
C GLY A 104 1.61 -2.11 -0.26
N CYS A 105 2.57 -2.41 0.62
CA CYS A 105 2.72 -1.74 1.90
C CYS A 105 4.18 -1.69 2.31
N THR A 106 4.66 -0.47 2.61
CA THR A 106 5.99 -0.21 3.16
C THR A 106 5.83 0.47 4.52
N VAL A 107 6.33 -0.16 5.57
CA VAL A 107 6.51 0.46 6.89
C VAL A 107 7.97 0.85 7.02
N LEU A 108 8.27 2.10 7.35
CA LEU A 108 9.62 2.59 7.54
C LEU A 108 10.32 1.87 8.69
N ASN A 109 11.62 1.60 8.56
CA ASN A 109 12.33 0.67 9.44
C ASN A 109 12.37 1.05 10.94
N PRO A 110 12.28 2.32 11.39
CA PRO A 110 12.17 2.65 12.80
C PRO A 110 10.87 2.15 13.45
N TYR A 111 9.87 1.85 12.64
CA TYR A 111 8.51 1.51 13.09
C TYR A 111 8.18 0.02 12.94
N TRP A 112 9.15 -0.82 12.57
CA TRP A 112 8.95 -2.27 12.45
C TRP A 112 8.66 -2.93 13.80
N GLY A 113 8.00 -4.10 13.74
CA GLY A 113 7.68 -4.89 14.92
C GLY A 113 6.46 -4.43 15.73
N ARG A 114 5.77 -3.37 15.28
CA ARG A 114 4.62 -2.76 15.98
C ARG A 114 3.25 -3.23 15.45
N GLY A 115 3.23 -4.14 14.48
CA GLY A 115 1.98 -4.63 13.88
C GLY A 115 1.43 -3.78 12.74
N TYR A 116 2.02 -2.63 12.42
CA TYR A 116 1.53 -1.67 11.43
C TYR A 116 1.33 -2.27 10.04
N GLY A 117 2.22 -3.16 9.58
CA GLY A 117 2.05 -3.82 8.29
C GLY A 117 0.78 -4.66 8.19
N THR A 118 0.46 -5.43 9.25
CA THR A 118 -0.78 -6.24 9.28
C THR A 118 -2.03 -5.36 9.36
N GLU A 119 -1.96 -4.31 10.16
CA GLU A 119 -3.05 -3.34 10.32
C GLU A 119 -3.33 -2.61 9.00
N CYS A 120 -2.26 -2.17 8.31
CA CYS A 120 -2.32 -1.59 6.98
C CYS A 120 -2.93 -2.55 5.95
N ALA A 121 -2.45 -3.79 5.87
CA ALA A 121 -2.95 -4.76 4.89
C ALA A 121 -4.45 -5.04 5.07
N ARG A 122 -4.94 -5.15 6.31
CA ARG A 122 -6.38 -5.29 6.59
C ARG A 122 -7.19 -4.06 6.17
N ALA A 123 -6.65 -2.87 6.40
CA ALA A 123 -7.29 -1.63 5.98
C ALA A 123 -7.38 -1.53 4.45
N LEU A 124 -6.31 -1.92 3.73
CA LEU A 124 -6.32 -1.98 2.27
C LEU A 124 -7.32 -2.99 1.73
N VAL A 125 -7.48 -4.16 2.37
CA VAL A 125 -8.52 -5.14 1.99
C VAL A 125 -9.90 -4.53 2.11
N SER A 126 -10.21 -3.89 3.23
CA SER A 126 -11.50 -3.23 3.44
C SER A 126 -11.75 -2.15 2.40
N LEU A 127 -10.75 -1.29 2.14
CA LEU A 127 -10.82 -0.20 1.18
C LEU A 127 -10.99 -0.73 -0.25
N GLY A 128 -10.20 -1.74 -0.63
CA GLY A 128 -10.25 -2.32 -1.96
C GLY A 128 -11.61 -2.94 -2.30
N PHE A 129 -12.21 -3.65 -1.35
CA PHE A 129 -13.50 -4.30 -1.58
C PHE A 129 -14.68 -3.32 -1.50
N ARG A 130 -14.71 -2.46 -0.48
CA ARG A 130 -15.89 -1.64 -0.19
C ARG A 130 -15.95 -0.34 -0.97
N GLU A 131 -14.80 0.31 -1.17
CA GLU A 131 -14.74 1.66 -1.78
C GLU A 131 -14.33 1.58 -3.25
N LEU A 132 -13.40 0.68 -3.57
CA LEU A 132 -12.84 0.58 -4.91
C LEU A 132 -13.47 -0.54 -5.76
N GLY A 133 -14.35 -1.36 -5.17
CA GLY A 133 -15.11 -2.39 -5.88
C GLY A 133 -14.27 -3.51 -6.48
N PHE A 134 -13.08 -3.79 -5.94
CA PHE A 134 -12.32 -4.95 -6.37
C PHE A 134 -12.96 -6.23 -5.83
N HIS A 135 -13.00 -7.26 -6.66
CA HIS A 135 -13.38 -8.62 -6.25
C HIS A 135 -12.19 -9.41 -5.73
N ARG A 136 -11.00 -9.13 -6.30
CA ARG A 136 -9.76 -9.85 -6.00
C ARG A 136 -8.64 -8.87 -5.69
N LEU A 137 -7.92 -9.12 -4.58
CA LEU A 137 -6.69 -8.41 -4.26
C LEU A 137 -5.52 -9.39 -4.17
N GLU A 138 -4.42 -9.05 -4.82
CA GLU A 138 -3.17 -9.80 -4.76
C GLU A 138 -2.07 -9.00 -4.04
N ALA A 139 -1.12 -9.73 -3.49
CA ALA A 139 0.17 -9.21 -3.05
C ALA A 139 1.29 -10.15 -3.51
N HIS A 140 2.37 -9.57 -4.03
CA HIS A 140 3.51 -10.32 -4.54
C HIS A 140 4.67 -10.21 -3.55
N VAL A 141 5.25 -11.34 -3.17
CA VAL A 141 6.26 -11.41 -2.11
C VAL A 141 7.42 -12.28 -2.52
N ASN A 142 8.64 -11.79 -2.37
CA ASN A 142 9.83 -12.62 -2.60
C ASN A 142 9.82 -13.86 -1.68
N LEU A 143 10.35 -14.99 -2.19
CA LEU A 143 10.34 -16.27 -1.49
C LEU A 143 11.04 -16.21 -0.12
N ASP A 144 12.04 -15.34 0.01
CA ASP A 144 12.87 -15.16 1.19
C ASP A 144 12.49 -13.92 2.04
N ASN A 145 11.26 -13.39 1.87
CA ASN A 145 10.71 -12.33 2.72
C ASN A 145 9.66 -12.88 3.72
N PRO A 146 10.07 -13.58 4.79
CA PRO A 146 9.15 -14.17 5.74
C PRO A 146 8.35 -13.12 6.54
N ALA A 147 8.85 -11.90 6.63
CA ALA A 147 8.14 -10.81 7.33
C ALA A 147 6.85 -10.43 6.58
N SER A 148 6.96 -10.17 5.27
CA SER A 148 5.82 -9.85 4.42
C SER A 148 4.83 -11.02 4.33
N GLN A 149 5.33 -12.26 4.21
CA GLN A 149 4.49 -13.47 4.21
C GLN A 149 3.63 -13.57 5.49
N ARG A 150 4.23 -13.33 6.68
CA ARG A 150 3.50 -13.32 7.95
C ARG A 150 2.46 -12.20 8.03
N VAL A 151 2.77 -11.02 7.49
CA VAL A 151 1.83 -9.88 7.44
C VAL A 151 0.60 -10.27 6.65
N LEU A 152 0.78 -10.79 5.44
CA LEU A 152 -0.33 -11.15 4.54
C LEU A 152 -1.17 -12.29 5.11
N THR A 153 -0.54 -13.35 5.63
CA THR A 153 -1.26 -14.46 6.29
C THR A 153 -2.12 -13.96 7.46
N LYS A 154 -1.57 -13.06 8.31
CA LYS A 154 -2.32 -12.46 9.42
C LYS A 154 -3.43 -11.50 8.95
N ALA A 155 -3.31 -10.94 7.76
CA ALA A 155 -4.34 -10.10 7.15
C ALA A 155 -5.45 -10.90 6.44
N GLY A 156 -5.32 -12.23 6.36
CA GLY A 156 -6.33 -13.11 5.78
C GLY A 156 -6.03 -13.54 4.34
N PHE A 157 -4.88 -13.15 3.78
CA PHE A 157 -4.48 -13.61 2.45
C PHE A 157 -4.08 -15.09 2.48
N VAL A 158 -4.41 -15.78 1.40
CA VAL A 158 -4.03 -17.18 1.16
C VAL A 158 -2.95 -17.23 0.09
N ARG A 159 -1.93 -18.05 0.31
CA ARG A 159 -0.90 -18.31 -0.72
C ARG A 159 -1.51 -19.14 -1.84
N GLU A 160 -1.50 -18.61 -3.06
CA GLU A 160 -2.07 -19.26 -4.25
C GLU A 160 -1.01 -20.00 -5.06
N GLY A 161 0.19 -19.43 -5.19
CA GLY A 161 1.21 -20.04 -6.03
C GLY A 161 2.52 -19.27 -6.07
N ILE A 162 3.32 -19.54 -7.10
CA ILE A 162 4.58 -18.89 -7.41
C ILE A 162 4.56 -18.44 -8.86
N ARG A 163 4.91 -17.18 -9.13
CA ARG A 163 5.27 -16.68 -10.46
C ARG A 163 6.78 -16.69 -10.61
N LYS A 164 7.27 -17.43 -11.58
CA LYS A 164 8.70 -17.55 -11.88
C LYS A 164 9.21 -16.35 -12.67
N ALA A 165 10.43 -15.88 -12.33
CA ALA A 165 11.11 -14.77 -13.01
C ALA A 165 10.16 -13.58 -13.25
N PHE A 166 9.45 -13.16 -12.23
CA PHE A 166 8.27 -12.30 -12.37
C PHE A 166 8.58 -10.82 -12.17
N ILE A 167 9.39 -10.47 -11.18
CA ILE A 167 9.76 -9.08 -10.89
C ILE A 167 11.26 -8.89 -11.12
N PHE A 168 11.64 -7.83 -11.85
CA PHE A 168 13.04 -7.47 -12.04
C PHE A 168 13.49 -6.57 -10.89
N GLU A 169 14.35 -7.10 -10.03
CA GLU A 169 14.84 -6.42 -8.82
C GLU A 169 16.35 -6.55 -8.72
N ASN A 170 17.05 -5.44 -8.49
CA ASN A 170 18.50 -5.42 -8.30
C ASN A 170 19.30 -6.15 -9.40
N GLY A 171 18.85 -6.00 -10.65
CA GLY A 171 19.53 -6.58 -11.82
C GLY A 171 19.19 -8.04 -12.13
N VAL A 172 18.26 -8.66 -11.39
CA VAL A 172 17.84 -10.05 -11.60
C VAL A 172 16.33 -10.20 -11.61
N TRP A 173 15.83 -11.20 -12.37
CA TRP A 173 14.43 -11.60 -12.33
C TRP A 173 14.20 -12.50 -11.12
N THR A 174 13.29 -12.11 -10.24
CA THR A 174 12.98 -12.84 -9.01
C THR A 174 11.68 -13.64 -9.11
N ASP A 175 11.66 -14.79 -8.44
CA ASP A 175 10.44 -15.56 -8.22
C ASP A 175 9.64 -14.93 -7.08
N ASN A 176 8.32 -14.86 -7.24
CA ASN A 176 7.46 -14.26 -6.24
C ASN A 176 6.31 -15.19 -5.85
N LEU A 177 6.07 -15.30 -4.55
CA LEU A 177 4.85 -15.87 -4.00
C LEU A 177 3.68 -14.95 -4.31
N ILE A 178 2.57 -15.53 -4.74
CA ILE A 178 1.32 -14.83 -4.93
C ILE A 178 0.42 -15.12 -3.75
N TYR A 179 0.06 -14.06 -3.05
CA TYR A 179 -0.93 -14.07 -1.98
C TYR A 179 -2.21 -13.41 -2.48
N THR A 180 -3.35 -14.00 -2.18
CA THR A 180 -4.65 -13.58 -2.71
C THR A 180 -5.69 -13.53 -1.59
N ILE A 181 -6.58 -12.56 -1.69
CA ILE A 181 -7.82 -12.51 -0.94
C ILE A 181 -8.96 -12.13 -1.88
N ILE A 182 -10.10 -12.80 -1.73
CA ILE A 182 -11.30 -12.63 -2.55
C ILE A 182 -12.37 -11.96 -1.69
N ALA A 183 -13.12 -11.04 -2.29
CA ALA A 183 -14.27 -10.43 -1.64
C ALA A 183 -15.30 -11.53 -1.27
N PRO A 184 -15.88 -11.49 -0.06
CA PRO A 184 -16.96 -12.43 0.29
C PRO A 184 -18.16 -12.21 -0.64
N ASP A 185 -18.88 -13.30 -0.94
CA ASP A 185 -20.10 -13.24 -1.73
C ASP A 185 -21.10 -12.25 -1.10
N GLY A 186 -21.66 -11.36 -1.91
CA GLY A 186 -22.58 -10.32 -1.45
C GLY A 186 -21.93 -8.98 -1.08
N ALA A 187 -20.62 -8.80 -1.32
CA ALA A 187 -19.94 -7.50 -1.19
C ALA A 187 -20.17 -6.57 -2.40
N GLU A 188 -21.07 -6.95 -3.31
CA GLU A 188 -21.48 -6.08 -4.41
C GLU A 188 -22.22 -4.86 -3.84
N SER A 189 -21.84 -3.67 -4.29
CA SER A 189 -22.48 -2.42 -3.92
C SER A 189 -23.99 -2.52 -4.17
N GLU A 190 -24.83 -2.19 -3.18
CA GLU A 190 -26.29 -2.11 -3.31
C GLU A 190 -26.77 -1.10 -4.38
N ASP A 191 -25.87 -0.46 -5.10
CA ASP A 191 -26.16 0.60 -6.08
C ASP A 191 -26.13 0.16 -7.56
N ALA A 192 -25.99 -1.14 -7.89
CA ALA A 192 -25.91 -1.59 -9.29
C ALA A 192 -27.24 -2.14 -9.85
N CYS A 193 -28.37 -1.93 -9.18
CA CYS A 193 -29.68 -2.34 -9.70
C CYS A 193 -30.64 -1.14 -9.76
N GLY A 194 -30.51 -0.33 -10.79
CA GLY A 194 -31.42 0.79 -11.00
C GLY A 194 -31.18 1.55 -12.30
N ALA A 195 -31.55 0.96 -13.46
CA ALA A 195 -32.11 1.62 -14.63
C ALA A 195 -32.22 0.64 -15.79
#